data_159719e06c0a5a3871cd93d02b4e2013
#
_entry.id   159719e06c0a5a3871cd93d02b4e2013
#
_cell.length_a   1.000
_cell.length_b   1.000
_cell.length_c   1.000
_cell.angle_alpha   90.00
_cell.angle_beta   90.00
_cell.angle_gamma   90.00
#
_symmetry.space_group_name_H-M   'P 1'
#
loop_
_entity.id
_entity.type
_entity.pdbx_description
1 polymer ?
#
loop_
_entity_poly.entity_id
_entity_poly.type
_entity_poly.pdbx_seq_one_letter_code
_entity_poly.pdbx_strand_id
1 'polypeptide(L)'
;MDESMRQTVTERSSYPTELDAHLTLTVREEPICRTVEDTAKVLAAVVGYDARDPFTAFSIGREPAQPYASFATGARLDGIRIGVIREYMDVRLFSKRDEEVIGVVDKAVADLGRTGATIIDPGAGGALLTQCFQKYVPQAFGKLFTRQQPDLFPVDDQGRPTADHIAKLVELAAHPELVPDGPSIRSLGAVTATGDMAYWRERYLHDRNDTAIKTTRDANAATKPIVDPVFAASSPNISTASPYGPARPGNGGGNGDRELDMADRLEQRFAFQQVILSCMADLNLDAFVYPTNNIPPQKIQAPEEPAVNGRNQAHWTLFGQQGFPAISVPAGFTKQVYDRVPDAASTDGTGTRLVGPVAARLPVGVDFAARPFGEPTLLRIASAYERVTKHREQPPEFRGPLAAGTK
;
A
#
# COMPACT_ATOMS: atom_id res chain seq x y z
N MET A 1 -10.69 2.97 -15.31
CA MET A 1 -10.43 1.52 -15.23
C MET A 1 -10.82 1.08 -13.84
N ASP A 2 -11.69 0.12 -13.73
CA ASP A 2 -12.32 -0.29 -12.49
C ASP A 2 -11.31 -1.06 -11.61
N GLU A 3 -11.08 -0.60 -10.37
CA GLU A 3 -10.17 -1.24 -9.41
C GLU A 3 -10.51 -2.70 -9.11
N SER A 4 -11.76 -3.10 -9.29
CA SER A 4 -12.21 -4.48 -9.06
C SER A 4 -11.64 -5.51 -10.02
N MET A 5 -11.12 -5.06 -11.13
CA MET A 5 -10.53 -5.96 -12.11
C MET A 5 -9.03 -6.14 -11.91
N ARG A 6 -8.45 -5.45 -10.94
CA ARG A 6 -7.02 -5.52 -10.67
C ARG A 6 -6.75 -6.76 -9.85
N GLN A 7 -6.01 -7.68 -10.42
CA GLN A 7 -5.22 -8.65 -9.67
C GLN A 7 -3.78 -8.21 -9.84
N THR A 8 -3.21 -7.73 -8.76
CA THR A 8 -1.91 -7.08 -8.78
C THR A 8 -0.96 -7.86 -7.91
N VAL A 9 0.18 -8.25 -8.42
CA VAL A 9 1.31 -8.66 -7.61
C VAL A 9 2.26 -7.49 -7.55
N THR A 10 2.45 -6.94 -6.36
CA THR A 10 3.45 -5.92 -6.14
C THR A 10 4.78 -6.63 -5.94
N GLU A 11 5.65 -6.54 -6.88
CA GLU A 11 6.96 -7.11 -6.73
C GLU A 11 8.04 -6.07 -6.56
N ARG A 12 9.09 -6.53 -5.95
CA ARG A 12 10.19 -5.73 -5.50
C ARG A 12 11.36 -5.68 -6.43
N SER A 13 11.43 -6.63 -7.25
CA SER A 13 12.59 -6.87 -8.08
C SER A 13 12.15 -6.93 -9.52
N SER A 14 12.90 -6.38 -10.35
CA SER A 14 12.86 -6.65 -11.76
C SER A 14 12.05 -5.70 -12.59
N TYR A 15 12.72 -4.74 -13.11
CA TYR A 15 12.10 -4.02 -14.21
C TYR A 15 13.07 -3.77 -15.33
N PRO A 16 12.83 -4.38 -16.50
CA PRO A 16 13.54 -4.05 -17.71
C PRO A 16 12.99 -2.80 -18.40
N THR A 17 12.12 -2.00 -17.75
CA THR A 17 11.63 -0.82 -18.41
C THR A 17 12.34 0.43 -17.93
N GLU A 18 12.80 1.22 -18.87
CA GLU A 18 13.49 2.48 -18.65
C GLU A 18 12.71 3.47 -17.77
N LEU A 19 11.42 3.22 -17.52
CA LEU A 19 10.56 4.07 -16.70
C LEU A 19 10.74 3.86 -15.20
N ASP A 20 11.12 2.66 -14.78
CA ASP A 20 11.04 2.23 -13.38
C ASP A 20 12.32 2.42 -12.59
N ALA A 21 13.46 2.46 -13.24
CA ALA A 21 14.72 2.86 -12.64
C ALA A 21 14.64 4.25 -11.98
N HIS A 22 13.57 5.02 -12.24
CA HIS A 22 13.45 6.41 -11.83
C HIS A 22 12.60 6.64 -10.61
N LEU A 23 11.86 5.65 -10.22
CA LEU A 23 10.91 5.81 -9.14
C LEU A 23 11.31 5.03 -7.90
N THR A 24 12.49 4.50 -7.89
CA THR A 24 13.22 3.83 -6.80
C THR A 24 12.45 3.58 -5.52
N LEU A 25 12.58 2.46 -4.89
CA LEU A 25 12.07 2.08 -3.57
C LEU A 25 10.58 2.31 -3.29
N THR A 26 9.90 3.25 -3.97
CA THR A 26 8.50 3.61 -3.73
C THR A 26 7.54 3.21 -4.83
N VAL A 27 8.00 3.05 -6.04
CA VAL A 27 7.17 2.63 -7.16
C VAL A 27 7.47 1.19 -7.53
N ARG A 28 6.45 0.50 -7.93
CA ARG A 28 6.47 -0.92 -8.30
C ARG A 28 5.76 -1.07 -9.62
N GLU A 29 6.24 -1.95 -10.47
CA GLU A 29 5.42 -2.44 -11.56
C GLU A 29 4.46 -3.50 -11.04
N GLU A 30 3.23 -3.36 -11.45
CA GLU A 30 2.14 -4.18 -10.97
C GLU A 30 1.43 -4.78 -12.17
N PRO A 31 1.61 -6.08 -12.47
CA PRO A 31 0.85 -6.72 -13.52
C PRO A 31 -0.64 -6.75 -13.16
N ILE A 32 -1.47 -6.17 -14.01
CA ILE A 32 -2.93 -6.16 -13.86
C ILE A 32 -3.51 -7.17 -14.85
N CYS A 33 -3.99 -8.29 -14.33
CA CYS A 33 -4.50 -9.40 -15.14
C CYS A 33 -5.93 -9.80 -14.75
N ARG A 34 -6.51 -10.73 -15.51
CA ARG A 34 -7.87 -11.23 -15.22
C ARG A 34 -7.88 -12.37 -14.22
N THR A 35 -6.77 -13.08 -14.07
CA THR A 35 -6.64 -14.22 -13.17
C THR A 35 -5.30 -14.16 -12.44
N VAL A 36 -5.22 -14.79 -11.28
CA VAL A 36 -3.96 -14.94 -10.55
C VAL A 36 -2.93 -15.72 -11.37
N GLU A 37 -3.37 -16.69 -12.16
CA GLU A 37 -2.50 -17.47 -13.04
C GLU A 37 -1.86 -16.59 -14.13
N ASP A 38 -2.63 -15.69 -14.75
CA ASP A 38 -2.10 -14.76 -15.75
C ASP A 38 -1.13 -13.76 -15.11
N THR A 39 -1.44 -13.27 -13.92
CA THR A 39 -0.53 -12.42 -13.14
C THR A 39 0.80 -13.12 -12.88
N ALA A 40 0.77 -14.40 -12.48
CA ALA A 40 1.97 -15.20 -12.26
C ALA A 40 2.80 -15.41 -13.55
N LYS A 41 2.14 -15.52 -14.70
CA LYS A 41 2.84 -15.62 -16.00
C LYS A 41 3.54 -14.31 -16.39
N VAL A 42 2.85 -13.18 -16.20
CA VAL A 42 3.46 -11.85 -16.43
C VAL A 42 4.61 -11.62 -15.49
N LEU A 43 4.43 -11.92 -14.19
CA LEU A 43 5.48 -11.83 -13.20
C LEU A 43 6.73 -12.63 -13.62
N ALA A 44 6.55 -13.87 -14.05
CA ALA A 44 7.66 -14.70 -14.53
C ALA A 44 8.41 -14.12 -15.73
N ALA A 45 7.77 -13.25 -16.50
CA ALA A 45 8.40 -12.61 -17.66
C ALA A 45 9.19 -11.34 -17.30
N VAL A 46 8.85 -10.68 -16.19
CA VAL A 46 9.45 -9.40 -15.79
C VAL A 46 10.43 -9.53 -14.61
N VAL A 47 10.41 -10.65 -13.88
CA VAL A 47 11.30 -10.89 -12.73
C VAL A 47 12.74 -11.12 -13.17
N GLY A 48 13.69 -10.63 -12.38
CA GLY A 48 15.12 -10.88 -12.60
C GLY A 48 16.01 -9.70 -12.28
N TYR A 49 17.30 -9.89 -12.45
CA TYR A 49 18.30 -8.84 -12.27
C TYR A 49 18.42 -7.98 -13.53
N ASP A 50 18.30 -6.67 -13.36
CA ASP A 50 18.64 -5.67 -14.39
C ASP A 50 19.73 -4.73 -13.86
N ALA A 51 20.89 -4.69 -14.54
CA ALA A 51 22.01 -3.82 -14.14
C ALA A 51 21.68 -2.32 -14.18
N ARG A 52 20.62 -1.91 -14.87
CA ARG A 52 20.13 -0.53 -14.89
C ARG A 52 19.34 -0.15 -13.64
N ASP A 53 18.75 -1.15 -12.97
CA ASP A 53 18.08 -0.98 -11.68
C ASP A 53 18.87 -1.71 -10.58
N PRO A 54 19.66 -0.98 -9.75
CA PRO A 54 20.50 -1.58 -8.74
C PRO A 54 19.70 -2.33 -7.65
N PHE A 55 18.41 -2.03 -7.46
CA PHE A 55 17.59 -2.71 -6.47
C PHE A 55 17.20 -4.13 -6.88
N THR A 56 17.21 -4.44 -8.16
CA THR A 56 16.97 -5.81 -8.64
C THR A 56 18.08 -6.78 -8.19
N ALA A 57 19.25 -6.28 -7.79
CA ALA A 57 20.31 -7.09 -7.21
C ALA A 57 19.86 -7.86 -5.95
N PHE A 58 18.86 -7.37 -5.21
CA PHE A 58 18.28 -8.10 -4.08
C PHE A 58 17.56 -9.39 -4.47
N SER A 59 17.18 -9.57 -5.75
CA SER A 59 16.51 -10.78 -6.23
C SER A 59 17.48 -11.94 -6.52
N ILE A 60 18.77 -11.65 -6.71
CA ILE A 60 19.74 -12.66 -7.11
C ILE A 60 19.78 -13.81 -6.11
N GLY A 61 19.52 -15.03 -6.61
CA GLY A 61 19.51 -16.25 -5.82
C GLY A 61 18.27 -16.42 -4.92
N ARG A 62 17.23 -15.60 -5.10
CA ARG A 62 15.99 -15.65 -4.31
C ARG A 62 14.75 -16.00 -5.13
N GLU A 63 14.94 -16.15 -6.43
CA GLU A 63 13.87 -16.63 -7.31
C GLU A 63 13.53 -18.11 -6.99
N PRO A 64 12.25 -18.49 -7.07
CA PRO A 64 11.85 -19.87 -6.84
C PRO A 64 12.42 -20.76 -7.95
N ALA A 65 12.80 -22.00 -7.59
CA ALA A 65 13.27 -22.98 -8.57
C ALA A 65 12.18 -23.42 -9.56
N GLN A 66 10.92 -23.21 -9.22
CA GLN A 66 9.77 -23.54 -10.06
C GLN A 66 9.19 -22.28 -10.70
N PRO A 67 8.59 -22.37 -11.89
CA PRO A 67 7.91 -21.23 -12.50
C PRO A 67 6.82 -20.66 -11.60
N TYR A 68 6.69 -19.34 -11.53
CA TYR A 68 5.67 -18.66 -10.69
C TYR A 68 4.25 -19.15 -10.96
N ALA A 69 3.90 -19.46 -12.20
CA ALA A 69 2.57 -19.99 -12.54
C ALA A 69 2.24 -21.33 -11.86
N SER A 70 3.25 -22.11 -11.48
CA SER A 70 3.02 -23.38 -10.77
C SER A 70 2.45 -23.18 -9.36
N PHE A 71 2.68 -22.01 -8.76
CA PHE A 71 2.13 -21.66 -7.46
C PHE A 71 0.68 -21.16 -7.53
N ALA A 72 0.19 -20.80 -8.71
CA ALA A 72 -1.18 -20.31 -8.93
C ALA A 72 -2.19 -21.41 -9.29
N THR A 73 -1.93 -22.68 -8.94
CA THR A 73 -2.76 -23.83 -9.34
C THR A 73 -3.56 -24.43 -8.21
N GLY A 74 -3.22 -24.15 -6.96
CA GLY A 74 -3.84 -24.76 -5.77
C GLY A 74 -5.22 -24.20 -5.44
N ALA A 75 -6.05 -25.03 -4.82
CA ALA A 75 -7.35 -24.62 -4.26
C ALA A 75 -7.39 -24.71 -2.72
N ARG A 76 -6.33 -25.20 -2.10
CA ARG A 76 -6.28 -25.40 -0.65
C ARG A 76 -5.04 -24.77 -0.03
N LEU A 77 -5.25 -24.26 1.20
CA LEU A 77 -4.26 -23.50 1.98
C LEU A 77 -3.95 -24.18 3.33
N ASP A 78 -4.07 -25.51 3.37
CA ASP A 78 -3.75 -26.26 4.60
C ASP A 78 -2.31 -25.95 5.03
N GLY A 79 -2.13 -25.60 6.28
CA GLY A 79 -0.85 -25.22 6.87
C GLY A 79 -0.45 -23.74 6.67
N ILE A 80 -1.16 -22.98 5.87
CA ILE A 80 -0.94 -21.53 5.70
C ILE A 80 -1.63 -20.76 6.81
N ARG A 81 -0.91 -19.83 7.44
CA ARG A 81 -1.39 -18.99 8.54
C ARG A 81 -1.45 -17.53 8.11
N ILE A 82 -2.65 -16.93 8.16
CA ILE A 82 -2.91 -15.59 7.66
C ILE A 82 -3.40 -14.69 8.80
N GLY A 83 -2.68 -13.60 9.07
CA GLY A 83 -3.05 -12.59 10.06
C GLY A 83 -3.96 -11.52 9.48
N VAL A 84 -5.05 -11.20 10.18
CA VAL A 84 -5.98 -10.13 9.79
C VAL A 84 -5.54 -8.80 10.39
N ILE A 85 -5.20 -7.81 9.56
CA ILE A 85 -4.82 -6.48 10.03
C ILE A 85 -6.09 -5.69 10.38
N ARG A 86 -6.61 -5.91 11.58
CA ARG A 86 -7.82 -5.25 12.09
C ARG A 86 -7.65 -3.75 12.29
N GLU A 87 -6.42 -3.27 12.42
CA GLU A 87 -6.08 -1.85 12.47
C GLU A 87 -6.60 -1.07 11.26
N TYR A 88 -6.79 -1.73 10.12
CA TYR A 88 -7.39 -1.15 8.90
C TYR A 88 -8.90 -1.40 8.76
N MET A 89 -9.50 -2.13 9.69
CA MET A 89 -10.89 -2.58 9.60
C MET A 89 -11.73 -2.18 10.82
N ASP A 90 -11.19 -1.41 11.75
CA ASP A 90 -11.93 -0.95 12.91
C ASP A 90 -12.86 0.21 12.53
N VAL A 91 -14.14 -0.08 12.35
CA VAL A 91 -15.17 0.90 11.95
C VAL A 91 -15.25 2.13 12.86
N ARG A 92 -14.79 2.02 14.12
CA ARG A 92 -14.78 3.15 15.07
C ARG A 92 -13.76 4.22 14.67
N LEU A 93 -12.78 3.85 13.89
CA LEU A 93 -11.70 4.72 13.41
C LEU A 93 -12.02 5.41 12.09
N PHE A 94 -13.12 5.04 11.43
CA PHE A 94 -13.47 5.47 10.09
C PHE A 94 -14.86 6.09 10.02
N SER A 95 -15.32 6.43 8.83
CA SER A 95 -16.63 7.02 8.58
C SER A 95 -17.65 5.99 8.09
N LYS A 96 -18.91 6.40 7.99
CA LYS A 96 -19.97 5.59 7.36
C LYS A 96 -19.63 5.11 5.96
N ARG A 97 -18.75 5.81 5.28
CA ARG A 97 -18.34 5.49 3.92
C ARG A 97 -17.49 4.21 3.85
N ASP A 98 -16.78 3.91 4.92
CA ASP A 98 -15.85 2.78 5.00
C ASP A 98 -16.55 1.47 5.38
N GLU A 99 -17.70 1.55 6.09
CA GLU A 99 -18.35 0.40 6.73
C GLU A 99 -18.73 -0.71 5.74
N GLU A 100 -19.25 -0.36 4.57
CA GLU A 100 -19.69 -1.36 3.58
C GLU A 100 -18.50 -2.15 3.03
N VAL A 101 -17.40 -1.48 2.73
CA VAL A 101 -16.17 -2.13 2.24
C VAL A 101 -15.58 -3.04 3.30
N ILE A 102 -15.48 -2.56 4.54
CA ILE A 102 -15.02 -3.37 5.68
C ILE A 102 -15.87 -4.63 5.81
N GLY A 103 -17.21 -4.50 5.72
CA GLY A 103 -18.13 -5.63 5.78
C GLY A 103 -17.97 -6.64 4.63
N VAL A 104 -17.57 -6.19 3.44
CA VAL A 104 -17.25 -7.08 2.32
C VAL A 104 -15.93 -7.82 2.59
N VAL A 105 -14.91 -7.14 3.11
CA VAL A 105 -13.63 -7.76 3.44
C VAL A 105 -13.74 -8.73 4.63
N ASP A 106 -14.61 -8.47 5.60
CA ASP A 106 -14.91 -9.44 6.67
C ASP A 106 -15.42 -10.78 6.10
N LYS A 107 -16.26 -10.73 5.07
CA LYS A 107 -16.70 -11.94 4.37
C LYS A 107 -15.56 -12.61 3.62
N ALA A 108 -14.68 -11.82 2.99
CA ALA A 108 -13.49 -12.35 2.32
C ALA A 108 -12.57 -13.10 3.30
N VAL A 109 -12.39 -12.58 4.52
CA VAL A 109 -11.65 -13.27 5.59
C VAL A 109 -12.32 -14.59 5.97
N ALA A 110 -13.64 -14.62 6.11
CA ALA A 110 -14.38 -15.87 6.37
C ALA A 110 -14.24 -16.88 5.23
N ASP A 111 -14.22 -16.40 3.99
CA ASP A 111 -14.03 -17.22 2.79
C ASP A 111 -12.64 -17.87 2.73
N LEU A 112 -11.60 -17.15 3.18
CA LEU A 112 -10.26 -17.69 3.34
C LEU A 112 -10.23 -18.89 4.30
N GLY A 113 -10.95 -18.85 5.41
CA GLY A 113 -11.08 -19.98 6.32
C GLY A 113 -11.60 -21.25 5.64
N ARG A 114 -12.50 -21.11 4.64
CA ARG A 114 -13.01 -22.24 3.87
C ARG A 114 -11.98 -22.86 2.92
N THR A 115 -10.91 -22.17 2.60
CA THR A 115 -9.80 -22.73 1.81
C THR A 115 -8.90 -23.67 2.60
N GLY A 116 -9.05 -23.75 3.93
CA GLY A 116 -8.21 -24.52 4.84
C GLY A 116 -7.10 -23.70 5.51
N ALA A 117 -7.01 -22.39 5.24
CA ALA A 117 -6.08 -21.52 5.94
C ALA A 117 -6.42 -21.38 7.43
N THR A 118 -5.41 -21.27 8.26
CA THR A 118 -5.57 -20.87 9.66
C THR A 118 -5.60 -19.34 9.73
N ILE A 119 -6.73 -18.77 10.14
CA ILE A 119 -6.90 -17.33 10.26
C ILE A 119 -6.55 -16.89 11.69
N ILE A 120 -5.61 -15.99 11.83
CA ILE A 120 -5.22 -15.34 13.08
C ILE A 120 -5.89 -13.96 13.09
N ASP A 121 -7.01 -13.88 13.77
CA ASP A 121 -7.88 -12.71 13.78
C ASP A 121 -8.11 -12.24 15.22
N PRO A 122 -7.66 -11.03 15.60
CA PRO A 122 -7.93 -10.47 16.93
C PRO A 122 -9.39 -10.06 17.12
N GLY A 123 -10.23 -10.16 16.07
CA GLY A 123 -11.62 -9.77 16.10
C GLY A 123 -11.87 -8.28 15.87
N ALA A 124 -13.14 -7.91 15.74
CA ALA A 124 -13.54 -6.53 15.52
C ALA A 124 -13.07 -5.62 16.67
N GLY A 125 -12.38 -4.53 16.31
CA GLY A 125 -11.78 -3.61 17.28
C GLY A 125 -10.53 -4.13 17.98
N GLY A 126 -10.04 -5.32 17.63
CA GLY A 126 -8.73 -5.81 18.03
C GLY A 126 -7.62 -5.23 17.16
N ALA A 127 -6.37 -5.47 17.59
CA ALA A 127 -5.17 -5.06 16.86
C ALA A 127 -4.18 -6.22 16.80
N LEU A 128 -3.82 -6.63 15.59
CA LEU A 128 -2.92 -7.75 15.36
C LEU A 128 -1.47 -7.40 15.74
N LEU A 129 -1.05 -6.19 15.44
CA LEU A 129 0.35 -5.78 15.47
C LEU A 129 0.74 -4.91 16.67
N THR A 130 -0.22 -4.40 17.44
CA THR A 130 0.06 -3.43 18.52
C THR A 130 1.07 -3.93 19.54
N GLN A 131 0.89 -5.11 20.11
CA GLN A 131 1.82 -5.65 21.12
C GLN A 131 3.21 -5.89 20.55
N CYS A 132 3.25 -6.37 19.32
CA CYS A 132 4.50 -6.60 18.61
C CYS A 132 5.24 -5.30 18.32
N PHE A 133 4.52 -4.24 17.94
CA PHE A 133 5.11 -2.93 17.70
C PHE A 133 5.65 -2.31 18.99
N GLN A 134 4.94 -2.45 20.10
CA GLN A 134 5.45 -2.04 21.41
C GLN A 134 6.79 -2.72 21.74
N LYS A 135 6.92 -4.00 21.39
CA LYS A 135 8.13 -4.77 21.65
C LYS A 135 9.31 -4.38 20.74
N TYR A 136 9.09 -4.16 19.44
CA TYR A 136 10.17 -4.06 18.46
C TYR A 136 10.47 -2.64 17.96
N VAL A 137 9.50 -1.72 17.99
CA VAL A 137 9.71 -0.35 17.49
C VAL A 137 10.75 0.43 18.28
N PRO A 138 10.78 0.39 19.63
CA PRO A 138 11.81 1.09 20.39
C PRO A 138 13.23 0.67 20.01
N GLN A 139 13.43 -0.58 19.62
CA GLN A 139 14.73 -1.13 19.23
C GLN A 139 15.08 -0.76 17.78
N ALA A 140 14.13 -0.95 16.84
CA ALA A 140 14.38 -0.76 15.42
C ALA A 140 14.41 0.72 15.01
N PHE A 141 13.57 1.54 15.65
CA PHE A 141 13.43 2.97 15.39
C PHE A 141 13.85 3.83 16.59
N GLY A 142 14.83 3.40 17.35
CA GLY A 142 15.22 4.02 18.62
C GLY A 142 15.39 5.54 18.54
N LYS A 143 16.06 6.06 17.51
CA LYS A 143 16.26 7.50 17.29
C LYS A 143 14.93 8.26 17.04
N LEU A 144 13.99 7.68 16.31
CA LEU A 144 12.67 8.27 16.10
C LEU A 144 11.83 8.15 17.37
N PHE A 145 11.82 6.99 17.99
CA PHE A 145 11.05 6.68 19.18
C PHE A 145 11.44 7.57 20.36
N THR A 146 12.74 7.74 20.64
CA THR A 146 13.22 8.61 21.73
C THR A 146 12.83 10.07 21.53
N ARG A 147 12.84 10.56 20.29
CA ARG A 147 12.37 11.92 19.98
C ARG A 147 10.85 12.11 20.13
N GLN A 148 10.09 11.06 19.90
CA GLN A 148 8.63 11.09 20.05
C GLN A 148 8.16 10.93 21.50
N GLN A 149 9.04 10.52 22.40
CA GLN A 149 8.74 10.24 23.81
C GLN A 149 9.66 11.07 24.74
N PRO A 150 9.58 12.42 24.70
CA PRO A 150 10.51 13.29 25.46
C PRO A 150 10.39 13.10 26.98
N ASP A 151 9.23 12.69 27.49
CA ASP A 151 9.03 12.42 28.92
C ASP A 151 9.83 11.20 29.40
N LEU A 152 10.04 10.21 28.52
CA LEU A 152 10.85 9.04 28.82
C LEU A 152 12.33 9.23 28.47
N PHE A 153 12.62 10.13 27.53
CA PHE A 153 13.94 10.36 26.97
C PHE A 153 14.27 11.86 26.98
N PRO A 154 14.42 12.46 28.19
CA PRO A 154 14.64 13.89 28.32
C PRO A 154 16.01 14.29 27.76
N VAL A 155 16.03 15.48 27.13
CA VAL A 155 17.25 16.13 26.61
C VAL A 155 17.36 17.55 27.11
N ASP A 156 18.57 18.09 27.11
CA ASP A 156 18.84 19.51 27.39
C ASP A 156 18.52 20.40 26.17
N ASP A 157 18.71 21.72 26.34
CA ASP A 157 18.48 22.73 25.29
C ASP A 157 19.37 22.52 24.05
N GLN A 158 20.42 21.73 24.16
CA GLN A 158 21.32 21.38 23.06
C GLN A 158 21.00 19.99 22.45
N GLY A 159 19.94 19.35 22.90
CA GLY A 159 19.51 18.03 22.42
C GLY A 159 20.33 16.86 22.98
N ARG A 160 21.11 17.06 24.03
CA ARG A 160 21.91 16.01 24.67
C ARG A 160 21.08 15.29 25.74
N PRO A 161 21.16 13.95 25.83
CA PRO A 161 20.47 13.19 26.87
C PRO A 161 20.83 13.69 28.29
N THR A 162 19.78 13.89 29.09
CA THR A 162 19.93 14.24 30.54
C THR A 162 19.68 13.03 31.44
N ALA A 163 19.35 11.87 30.85
CA ALA A 163 19.20 10.57 31.49
C ALA A 163 19.87 9.48 30.63
N ASP A 164 20.02 8.28 31.17
CA ASP A 164 20.54 7.14 30.41
C ASP A 164 19.47 6.57 29.49
N HIS A 165 19.42 7.07 28.26
CA HIS A 165 18.48 6.62 27.23
C HIS A 165 18.68 5.15 26.85
N ILE A 166 19.93 4.64 26.91
CA ILE A 166 20.23 3.24 26.59
C ILE A 166 19.66 2.31 27.64
N ALA A 167 19.88 2.61 28.93
CA ALA A 167 19.30 1.83 30.01
C ALA A 167 17.75 1.81 29.92
N LYS A 168 17.15 2.96 29.58
CA LYS A 168 15.68 3.04 29.40
C LYS A 168 15.20 2.21 28.22
N LEU A 169 15.88 2.24 27.09
CA LEU A 169 15.54 1.38 25.93
C LEU A 169 15.67 -0.11 26.26
N VAL A 170 16.70 -0.50 27.04
CA VAL A 170 16.86 -1.89 27.51
C VAL A 170 15.72 -2.29 28.46
N GLU A 171 15.32 -1.40 29.37
CA GLU A 171 14.16 -1.64 30.23
C GLU A 171 12.88 -1.85 29.43
N LEU A 172 12.58 -0.98 28.46
CA LEU A 172 11.42 -1.12 27.59
C LEU A 172 11.47 -2.36 26.70
N ALA A 173 12.66 -2.81 26.30
CA ALA A 173 12.81 -4.06 25.57
C ALA A 173 12.50 -5.30 26.44
N ALA A 174 12.84 -5.23 27.74
CA ALA A 174 12.51 -6.28 28.71
C ALA A 174 11.04 -6.22 29.16
N HIS A 175 10.42 -5.03 29.12
CA HIS A 175 9.07 -4.74 29.58
C HIS A 175 8.27 -3.98 28.52
N PRO A 176 7.86 -4.64 27.40
CA PRO A 176 7.13 -3.99 26.31
C PRO A 176 5.79 -3.36 26.74
N GLU A 177 5.20 -3.84 27.82
CA GLU A 177 3.96 -3.29 28.42
C GLU A 177 4.16 -1.86 28.97
N LEU A 178 5.39 -1.42 29.21
CA LEU A 178 5.72 -0.05 29.63
C LEU A 178 5.91 0.92 28.44
N VAL A 179 5.91 0.41 27.20
CA VAL A 179 6.02 1.24 26.01
C VAL A 179 4.70 2.01 25.83
N PRO A 180 4.74 3.37 25.77
CA PRO A 180 3.54 4.16 25.58
C PRO A 180 2.80 3.82 24.29
N ASP A 181 1.51 4.05 24.28
CA ASP A 181 0.72 4.00 23.05
C ASP A 181 1.27 5.02 22.04
N GLY A 182 1.29 4.64 20.78
CA GLY A 182 1.76 5.52 19.72
C GLY A 182 2.43 4.82 18.54
N PRO A 183 3.40 3.90 18.75
CA PRO A 183 3.92 3.10 17.66
C PRO A 183 2.81 2.27 17.02
N SER A 184 2.52 2.56 15.78
CA SER A 184 1.47 1.85 15.04
C SER A 184 1.91 1.65 13.59
N ILE A 185 1.27 0.68 12.95
CA ILE A 185 1.48 0.44 11.52
C ILE A 185 1.25 1.72 10.69
N ARG A 186 0.37 2.61 11.12
CA ARG A 186 0.07 3.88 10.46
C ARG A 186 1.15 4.93 10.65
N SER A 187 1.79 4.96 11.81
CA SER A 187 2.80 5.97 12.14
C SER A 187 4.19 5.67 11.55
N LEU A 188 4.48 4.39 11.30
CA LEU A 188 5.80 3.94 10.85
C LEU A 188 5.93 3.79 9.33
N GLY A 189 4.82 3.64 8.63
CA GLY A 189 4.81 3.34 7.19
C GLY A 189 5.05 4.53 6.27
N ALA A 190 5.00 5.75 6.78
CA ALA A 190 5.22 6.95 5.98
C ALA A 190 6.71 7.11 5.65
N VAL A 191 7.08 6.79 4.42
CA VAL A 191 8.41 7.08 3.90
C VAL A 191 8.38 8.48 3.28
N THR A 192 9.14 9.40 3.84
CA THR A 192 9.36 10.70 3.22
C THR A 192 10.38 10.56 2.10
N ALA A 193 9.97 10.83 0.87
CA ALA A 193 10.87 10.90 -0.27
C ALA A 193 11.76 12.16 -0.15
N THR A 194 13.04 11.99 0.06
CA THR A 194 14.03 13.07 0.13
C THR A 194 14.84 13.10 -1.16
N GLY A 195 14.44 13.92 -2.14
CA GLY A 195 15.26 14.25 -3.31
C GLY A 195 15.51 13.15 -4.34
N ASP A 196 15.35 11.88 -3.99
CA ASP A 196 15.63 10.73 -4.85
C ASP A 196 14.75 10.69 -6.12
N MET A 197 13.47 11.02 -6.01
CA MET A 197 12.57 11.10 -7.16
C MET A 197 13.06 12.09 -8.23
N ALA A 198 13.62 13.22 -7.82
CA ALA A 198 14.17 14.20 -8.76
C ALA A 198 15.42 13.64 -9.47
N TYR A 199 16.32 13.03 -8.71
CA TYR A 199 17.53 12.40 -9.25
C TYR A 199 17.19 11.34 -10.29
N TRP A 200 16.32 10.38 -9.95
CA TRP A 200 16.01 9.28 -10.85
C TRP A 200 15.26 9.73 -12.09
N ARG A 201 14.37 10.71 -11.98
CA ARG A 201 13.70 11.30 -13.14
C ARG A 201 14.69 11.97 -14.09
N GLU A 202 15.59 12.79 -13.55
CA GLU A 202 16.62 13.45 -14.38
C GLU A 202 17.52 12.40 -15.05
N ARG A 203 17.92 11.35 -14.33
CA ARG A 203 18.70 10.24 -14.90
C ARG A 203 17.95 9.55 -16.04
N TYR A 204 16.66 9.25 -15.85
CA TYR A 204 15.84 8.67 -16.91
C TYR A 204 15.80 9.53 -18.17
N LEU A 205 15.47 10.79 -18.02
CA LEU A 205 15.40 11.71 -19.14
C LEU A 205 16.76 11.80 -19.86
N HIS A 206 17.85 11.75 -19.10
CA HIS A 206 19.20 11.69 -19.64
C HIS A 206 19.47 10.38 -20.40
N ASP A 207 19.16 9.24 -19.80
CA ASP A 207 19.48 7.92 -20.36
C ASP A 207 18.63 7.60 -21.59
N ARG A 208 17.43 8.17 -21.71
CA ARG A 208 16.60 8.12 -22.93
C ARG A 208 17.24 8.81 -24.12
N ASN A 209 18.19 9.72 -23.88
CA ASN A 209 18.80 10.54 -24.91
C ASN A 209 17.79 11.23 -25.85
N ASP A 210 16.64 11.65 -25.29
CA ASP A 210 15.62 12.38 -26.04
C ASP A 210 16.14 13.77 -26.46
N THR A 211 15.87 14.18 -27.65
CA THR A 211 16.34 15.47 -28.17
C THR A 211 15.50 16.66 -27.70
N ALA A 212 14.24 16.44 -27.36
CA ALA A 212 13.27 17.47 -27.00
C ALA A 212 13.05 17.59 -25.48
N ILE A 213 13.05 16.46 -24.75
CA ILE A 213 12.78 16.39 -23.31
C ILE A 213 14.00 15.79 -22.60
N LYS A 214 14.85 16.66 -22.09
CA LYS A 214 16.11 16.28 -21.44
C LYS A 214 16.07 16.43 -19.92
N THR A 215 15.18 17.27 -19.41
CA THR A 215 15.09 17.60 -18.00
C THR A 215 13.63 17.56 -17.51
N THR A 216 13.42 17.50 -16.21
CA THR A 216 12.10 17.69 -15.61
C THR A 216 11.46 19.00 -16.02
N ARG A 217 12.26 20.07 -16.22
CA ARG A 217 11.75 21.36 -16.69
C ARG A 217 11.18 21.23 -18.10
N ASP A 218 11.86 20.56 -19.01
CA ASP A 218 11.38 20.33 -20.39
C ASP A 218 10.08 19.50 -20.36
N ALA A 219 10.03 18.44 -19.55
CA ALA A 219 8.84 17.63 -19.38
C ALA A 219 7.65 18.46 -18.88
N ASN A 220 7.86 19.32 -17.87
CA ASN A 220 6.84 20.21 -17.35
C ASN A 220 6.37 21.23 -18.39
N ALA A 221 7.28 21.77 -19.18
CA ALA A 221 6.95 22.72 -20.24
C ALA A 221 6.16 22.07 -21.39
N ALA A 222 6.47 20.80 -21.70
CA ALA A 222 5.79 20.03 -22.74
C ALA A 222 4.43 19.48 -22.29
N THR A 223 4.22 19.28 -20.99
CA THR A 223 2.98 18.75 -20.45
C THR A 223 1.87 19.80 -20.54
N LYS A 224 0.87 19.51 -21.35
CA LYS A 224 -0.39 20.25 -21.34
C LYS A 224 -1.37 19.48 -20.46
N PRO A 225 -1.83 20.05 -19.33
CA PRO A 225 -2.86 19.38 -18.55
C PRO A 225 -4.11 19.23 -19.41
N ILE A 226 -4.58 18.00 -19.55
CA ILE A 226 -5.90 17.72 -20.14
C ILE A 226 -6.90 18.13 -19.07
N VAL A 227 -7.33 19.38 -19.12
CA VAL A 227 -8.37 19.89 -18.23
C VAL A 227 -9.66 19.89 -19.02
N ASP A 228 -10.58 18.97 -18.66
CA ASP A 228 -11.96 19.12 -19.09
C ASP A 228 -12.50 20.45 -18.51
N PRO A 229 -12.93 21.41 -19.34
CA PRO A 229 -13.43 22.69 -18.85
C PRO A 229 -14.62 22.57 -17.90
N VAL A 230 -15.47 21.55 -18.08
CA VAL A 230 -16.59 21.26 -17.19
C VAL A 230 -16.09 20.78 -15.84
N PHE A 231 -15.06 19.93 -15.85
CA PHE A 231 -14.43 19.41 -14.65
C PHE A 231 -13.68 20.53 -13.88
N ALA A 232 -12.95 21.39 -14.57
CA ALA A 232 -12.25 22.51 -13.96
C ALA A 232 -13.21 23.52 -13.30
N ALA A 233 -14.36 23.75 -13.89
CA ALA A 233 -15.37 24.67 -13.35
C ALA A 233 -16.06 24.13 -12.09
N SER A 234 -16.18 22.80 -11.95
CA SER A 234 -16.83 22.14 -10.82
C SER A 234 -15.89 21.77 -9.67
N SER A 235 -14.59 21.86 -9.87
CA SER A 235 -13.58 21.49 -8.89
C SER A 235 -12.47 22.53 -8.82
N PRO A 236 -12.71 23.65 -8.14
CA PRO A 236 -11.75 24.77 -8.09
C PRO A 236 -10.39 24.41 -7.47
N ASN A 237 -10.30 23.26 -6.81
CA ASN A 237 -9.07 22.76 -6.21
C ASN A 237 -8.29 21.78 -7.08
N ILE A 238 -8.74 21.52 -8.32
CA ILE A 238 -7.90 20.74 -9.23
C ILE A 238 -6.71 21.63 -9.60
N SER A 239 -5.55 21.20 -9.11
CA SER A 239 -4.31 21.79 -9.52
C SER A 239 -4.17 21.64 -11.03
N THR A 240 -4.25 22.72 -11.77
CA THR A 240 -3.84 22.80 -13.18
C THR A 240 -2.31 22.71 -13.32
N ALA A 241 -1.60 22.54 -12.20
CA ALA A 241 -0.18 22.28 -12.20
C ALA A 241 0.10 20.92 -12.86
N SER A 242 1.11 20.90 -13.69
CA SER A 242 1.67 19.68 -14.26
C SER A 242 1.81 18.61 -13.15
N PRO A 243 1.47 17.34 -13.41
CA PRO A 243 1.77 16.24 -12.48
C PRO A 243 3.27 16.17 -12.12
N TYR A 244 4.11 16.83 -12.92
CA TYR A 244 5.54 17.00 -12.70
C TYR A 244 5.92 18.39 -12.17
N GLY A 245 4.94 19.19 -11.76
CA GLY A 245 5.15 20.54 -11.21
C GLY A 245 5.95 20.55 -9.91
N PRO A 246 6.41 21.73 -9.47
CA PRO A 246 7.11 21.84 -8.20
C PRO A 246 6.24 21.26 -7.08
N ALA A 247 6.87 20.52 -6.16
CA ALA A 247 6.21 19.96 -5.01
C ALA A 247 5.37 21.01 -4.30
N ARG A 248 4.12 20.68 -3.95
CA ARG A 248 3.24 21.60 -3.21
C ARG A 248 3.95 22.04 -1.93
N PRO A 249 3.96 23.34 -1.60
CA PRO A 249 4.40 23.79 -0.28
C PRO A 249 3.55 23.05 0.79
N GLY A 250 4.20 22.25 1.62
CA GLY A 250 3.55 21.50 2.70
C GLY A 250 3.58 19.97 2.59
N ASN A 251 3.84 19.38 1.44
CA ASN A 251 4.04 17.93 1.30
C ASN A 251 5.54 17.56 1.29
N GLY A 252 6.28 17.85 2.37
CA GLY A 252 7.60 17.27 2.61
C GLY A 252 8.70 17.47 1.56
N GLY A 253 8.39 18.08 0.46
CA GLY A 253 9.36 18.52 -0.55
C GLY A 253 10.01 19.81 -0.10
N GLY A 254 10.94 19.71 0.86
CA GLY A 254 11.76 20.86 1.27
C GLY A 254 12.43 21.47 0.06
N ASN A 255 12.26 22.77 -0.06
CA ASN A 255 12.97 23.58 -1.02
C ASN A 255 14.46 23.47 -0.68
N GLY A 256 15.21 22.67 -1.38
CA GLY A 256 16.65 22.83 -1.33
C GLY A 256 17.50 21.58 -1.20
N ASP A 257 17.17 20.62 -0.39
CA ASP A 257 18.01 19.44 -0.26
C ASP A 257 17.70 18.46 -1.39
N ARG A 258 18.45 18.59 -2.44
CA ARG A 258 18.51 17.65 -3.57
C ARG A 258 19.56 16.58 -3.33
N GLU A 259 19.93 16.36 -2.10
CA GLU A 259 20.86 15.32 -1.75
C GLU A 259 20.15 13.96 -1.89
N LEU A 260 20.77 13.09 -2.66
CA LEU A 260 20.37 11.71 -2.76
C LEU A 260 20.95 10.96 -1.57
N ASP A 261 20.16 10.78 -0.52
CA ASP A 261 20.54 9.93 0.60
C ASP A 261 19.78 8.60 0.56
N MET A 262 20.31 7.67 -0.20
CA MET A 262 19.79 6.32 -0.29
C MET A 262 20.04 5.51 0.98
N ALA A 263 21.08 5.86 1.76
CA ALA A 263 21.44 5.12 2.96
C ALA A 263 20.38 5.30 4.06
N ASP A 264 19.96 6.53 4.35
CA ASP A 264 18.90 6.82 5.34
C ASP A 264 17.60 6.11 4.98
N ARG A 265 17.25 6.12 3.70
CA ARG A 265 16.04 5.46 3.22
C ARG A 265 16.10 3.94 3.32
N LEU A 266 17.24 3.35 3.00
CA LEU A 266 17.46 1.91 3.17
C LEU A 266 17.44 1.52 4.64
N GLU A 267 18.03 2.33 5.52
CA GLU A 267 17.99 2.12 6.97
C GLU A 267 16.53 2.08 7.48
N GLN A 268 15.72 3.07 7.14
CA GLN A 268 14.30 3.11 7.52
C GLN A 268 13.52 1.89 7.00
N ARG A 269 13.76 1.51 5.75
CA ARG A 269 13.15 0.34 5.15
C ARG A 269 13.52 -0.95 5.86
N PHE A 270 14.79 -1.17 6.14
CA PHE A 270 15.24 -2.36 6.84
C PHE A 270 14.76 -2.39 8.29
N ALA A 271 14.73 -1.25 8.98
CA ALA A 271 14.16 -1.14 10.32
C ALA A 271 12.66 -1.55 10.32
N PHE A 272 11.88 -1.05 9.36
CA PHE A 272 10.48 -1.45 9.23
C PHE A 272 10.32 -2.94 8.91
N GLN A 273 11.13 -3.45 7.97
CA GLN A 273 11.12 -4.88 7.66
C GLN A 273 11.44 -5.72 8.90
N GLN A 274 12.43 -5.31 9.69
CA GLN A 274 12.80 -6.00 10.92
C GLN A 274 11.61 -6.11 11.89
N VAL A 275 10.88 -5.01 12.11
CA VAL A 275 9.68 -5.01 12.97
C VAL A 275 8.63 -5.98 12.43
N ILE A 276 8.23 -5.84 11.17
CA ILE A 276 7.18 -6.67 10.58
C ILE A 276 7.57 -8.15 10.53
N LEU A 277 8.82 -8.46 10.15
CA LEU A 277 9.29 -9.86 10.12
C LEU A 277 9.33 -10.48 11.50
N SER A 278 9.69 -9.71 12.53
CA SER A 278 9.62 -10.16 13.92
C SER A 278 8.18 -10.42 14.35
N CYS A 279 7.25 -9.56 13.96
CA CYS A 279 5.82 -9.76 14.21
C CYS A 279 5.29 -11.03 13.52
N MET A 280 5.66 -11.25 12.27
CA MET A 280 5.29 -12.46 11.55
C MET A 280 5.86 -13.72 12.18
N ALA A 281 7.06 -13.64 12.76
CA ALA A 281 7.69 -14.74 13.46
C ALA A 281 6.99 -15.04 14.79
N ASP A 282 6.77 -14.04 15.64
CA ASP A 282 6.11 -14.20 16.95
C ASP A 282 4.69 -14.77 16.81
N LEU A 283 3.95 -14.33 15.78
CA LEU A 283 2.58 -14.78 15.49
C LEU A 283 2.54 -16.05 14.61
N ASN A 284 3.69 -16.51 14.16
CA ASN A 284 3.83 -17.63 13.22
C ASN A 284 2.95 -17.45 11.98
N LEU A 285 3.12 -16.32 11.27
CA LEU A 285 2.34 -15.98 10.08
C LEU A 285 3.11 -16.20 8.78
N ASP A 286 2.41 -16.63 7.75
CA ASP A 286 2.90 -16.71 6.38
C ASP A 286 2.54 -15.45 5.59
N ALA A 287 1.39 -14.86 5.88
CA ALA A 287 0.90 -13.66 5.20
C ALA A 287 -0.03 -12.83 6.09
N PHE A 288 -0.32 -11.63 5.63
CA PHE A 288 -1.39 -10.75 6.14
C PHE A 288 -2.54 -10.67 5.14
N VAL A 289 -3.72 -10.29 5.64
CA VAL A 289 -4.89 -9.92 4.85
C VAL A 289 -5.47 -8.60 5.36
N TYR A 290 -5.85 -7.70 4.43
CA TYR A 290 -6.43 -6.38 4.75
C TYR A 290 -7.19 -5.82 3.53
N PRO A 291 -8.05 -4.79 3.70
CA PRO A 291 -8.70 -4.14 2.57
C PRO A 291 -7.70 -3.47 1.63
N THR A 292 -7.87 -3.62 0.32
CA THR A 292 -7.10 -2.82 -0.65
C THR A 292 -7.33 -1.33 -0.43
N ASN A 293 -8.59 -0.95 -0.20
CA ASN A 293 -8.99 0.39 0.20
C ASN A 293 -10.30 0.29 1.00
N ASN A 294 -10.47 1.16 2.00
CA ASN A 294 -11.72 1.21 2.78
C ASN A 294 -12.83 2.01 2.09
N ILE A 295 -12.48 2.83 1.10
CA ILE A 295 -13.45 3.67 0.41
C ILE A 295 -13.75 3.04 -0.95
N PRO A 296 -15.02 2.82 -1.29
CA PRO A 296 -15.37 2.38 -2.64
C PRO A 296 -15.03 3.47 -3.67
N PRO A 297 -14.90 3.12 -4.97
CA PRO A 297 -14.66 4.09 -6.03
C PRO A 297 -15.61 5.29 -5.93
N GLN A 298 -15.07 6.48 -6.07
CA GLN A 298 -15.84 7.73 -5.96
C GLN A 298 -16.48 8.08 -7.31
N LYS A 299 -17.56 8.85 -7.25
CA LYS A 299 -18.07 9.52 -8.47
C LYS A 299 -17.00 10.44 -9.04
N ILE A 300 -16.95 10.52 -10.35
CA ILE A 300 -16.16 11.56 -11.03
C ILE A 300 -16.62 12.92 -10.51
N GLN A 301 -15.65 13.80 -10.16
CA GLN A 301 -15.89 15.13 -9.59
C GLN A 301 -16.43 15.13 -8.13
N ALA A 302 -16.44 14.02 -7.43
CA ALA A 302 -16.75 14.04 -6.00
C ALA A 302 -15.70 14.87 -5.24
N PRO A 303 -16.09 15.58 -4.18
CA PRO A 303 -15.14 16.22 -3.28
C PRO A 303 -14.14 15.20 -2.72
N GLU A 304 -12.90 15.67 -2.51
CA GLU A 304 -11.87 14.82 -1.90
C GLU A 304 -12.31 14.34 -0.52
N GLU A 305 -12.05 13.07 -0.24
CA GLU A 305 -12.38 12.46 1.03
C GLU A 305 -11.40 12.95 2.10
N PRO A 306 -11.88 13.44 3.26
CA PRO A 306 -10.99 13.87 4.33
C PRO A 306 -10.06 12.75 4.80
N ALA A 307 -8.85 13.11 5.20
CA ALA A 307 -7.94 12.20 5.86
C ALA A 307 -8.54 11.74 7.21
N VAL A 308 -8.71 10.44 7.39
CA VAL A 308 -9.19 9.85 8.63
C VAL A 308 -8.31 8.66 8.95
N ASN A 309 -7.58 8.71 10.05
CA ASN A 309 -6.76 7.61 10.58
C ASN A 309 -5.88 6.91 9.53
N GLY A 310 -5.25 7.67 8.65
CA GLY A 310 -4.37 7.15 7.61
C GLY A 310 -5.07 6.56 6.38
N ARG A 311 -6.39 6.65 6.27
CA ARG A 311 -7.16 6.15 5.13
C ARG A 311 -6.69 6.66 3.77
N ASN A 312 -6.25 7.92 3.71
CA ASN A 312 -5.74 8.52 2.48
C ASN A 312 -4.38 7.99 2.04
N GLN A 313 -3.71 7.30 2.93
CA GLN A 313 -2.54 6.53 2.58
C GLN A 313 -3.08 5.16 2.20
N ALA A 314 -3.10 4.87 0.91
CA ALA A 314 -3.50 3.56 0.43
C ALA A 314 -2.75 2.49 1.23
N HIS A 315 -3.45 1.47 1.71
CA HIS A 315 -2.87 0.46 2.61
C HIS A 315 -1.67 -0.27 1.98
N TRP A 316 -1.65 -0.38 0.64
CA TRP A 316 -0.52 -0.94 -0.10
C TRP A 316 0.79 -0.16 0.08
N THR A 317 0.75 1.16 0.33
CA THR A 317 1.96 1.96 0.51
C THR A 317 2.78 1.48 1.69
N LEU A 318 2.11 0.97 2.71
CA LEU A 318 2.77 0.47 3.90
C LEU A 318 3.71 -0.71 3.59
N PHE A 319 3.21 -1.74 2.93
CA PHE A 319 3.99 -2.93 2.62
C PHE A 319 4.81 -2.76 1.34
N GLY A 320 4.19 -2.30 0.27
CA GLY A 320 4.84 -2.11 -1.01
C GLY A 320 6.07 -1.22 -0.93
N GLN A 321 5.96 -0.02 -0.39
CA GLN A 321 7.10 0.91 -0.24
C GLN A 321 8.22 0.35 0.64
N GLN A 322 7.90 -0.52 1.58
CA GLN A 322 8.86 -1.16 2.46
C GLN A 322 9.40 -2.49 1.91
N GLY A 323 9.00 -2.86 0.69
CA GLY A 323 9.55 -4.01 -0.03
C GLY A 323 8.98 -5.35 0.39
N PHE A 324 7.74 -5.38 0.82
CA PHE A 324 6.97 -6.60 0.95
C PHE A 324 6.15 -6.80 -0.32
N PRO A 325 6.13 -7.99 -0.91
CA PRO A 325 5.22 -8.29 -2.01
C PRO A 325 3.79 -8.31 -1.50
N ALA A 326 2.87 -7.84 -2.33
CA ALA A 326 1.44 -7.90 -2.08
C ALA A 326 0.68 -8.27 -3.35
N ILE A 327 -0.51 -8.84 -3.21
CA ILE A 327 -1.41 -9.15 -4.31
C ILE A 327 -2.83 -8.74 -3.93
N SER A 328 -3.49 -8.00 -4.84
CA SER A 328 -4.89 -7.61 -4.70
C SER A 328 -5.79 -8.53 -5.53
N VAL A 329 -6.88 -8.97 -4.93
CA VAL A 329 -7.90 -9.78 -5.61
C VAL A 329 -9.31 -9.27 -5.29
N PRO A 330 -10.31 -9.49 -6.17
CA PRO A 330 -11.68 -9.10 -5.90
C PRO A 330 -12.26 -9.78 -4.66
N ALA A 331 -12.74 -8.99 -3.70
CA ALA A 331 -13.41 -9.46 -2.49
C ALA A 331 -14.93 -9.54 -2.64
N GLY A 332 -15.48 -8.85 -3.61
CA GLY A 332 -16.92 -8.75 -3.86
C GLY A 332 -17.35 -7.36 -4.31
N PHE A 333 -18.60 -7.03 -4.01
CA PHE A 333 -19.18 -5.74 -4.40
C PHE A 333 -19.98 -5.14 -3.24
N THR A 334 -20.01 -3.81 -3.19
CA THR A 334 -20.93 -3.10 -2.30
C THR A 334 -22.39 -3.32 -2.74
N LYS A 335 -23.30 -3.08 -1.81
CA LYS A 335 -24.75 -3.00 -2.09
C LYS A 335 -25.24 -1.57 -2.08
N GLN A 336 -24.59 -0.76 -1.27
CA GLN A 336 -24.87 0.65 -1.05
C GLN A 336 -23.59 1.41 -0.74
N VAL A 337 -23.60 2.72 -0.96
CA VAL A 337 -22.48 3.61 -0.65
C VAL A 337 -23.00 4.93 -0.11
N TYR A 338 -22.10 5.68 0.51
CA TYR A 338 -22.31 7.08 0.83
C TYR A 338 -21.52 7.94 -0.14
N ASP A 339 -22.17 8.94 -0.71
CA ASP A 339 -21.52 9.94 -1.55
C ASP A 339 -21.15 11.16 -0.73
N ARG A 340 -20.04 11.82 -1.08
CA ARG A 340 -19.68 13.11 -0.51
C ARG A 340 -20.09 14.21 -1.46
N VAL A 341 -20.77 15.22 -0.93
CA VAL A 341 -21.23 16.39 -1.70
C VAL A 341 -20.77 17.68 -1.01
N PRO A 342 -20.58 18.78 -1.77
CA PRO A 342 -20.31 20.09 -1.18
C PRO A 342 -21.40 20.50 -0.19
N ASP A 343 -20.99 21.12 0.92
CA ASP A 343 -21.90 21.70 1.93
C ASP A 343 -21.25 22.89 2.60
N ALA A 344 -21.70 24.08 2.21
CA ALA A 344 -21.21 25.34 2.78
C ALA A 344 -21.56 25.51 4.27
N ALA A 345 -22.52 24.73 4.79
CA ALA A 345 -22.91 24.74 6.19
C ALA A 345 -22.13 23.70 7.03
N SER A 346 -21.20 22.98 6.44
CA SER A 346 -20.36 22.01 7.16
C SER A 346 -19.56 22.68 8.28
N THR A 347 -19.66 22.13 9.49
CA THR A 347 -18.96 22.64 10.69
C THR A 347 -17.67 21.89 11.00
N ASP A 348 -17.36 20.81 10.26
CA ASP A 348 -16.18 19.96 10.44
C ASP A 348 -14.94 20.47 9.67
N GLY A 349 -15.05 21.63 9.02
CA GLY A 349 -13.97 22.22 8.24
C GLY A 349 -13.74 21.60 6.87
N THR A 350 -14.50 20.56 6.49
CA THR A 350 -14.34 19.88 5.20
C THR A 350 -15.09 20.61 4.06
N GLY A 351 -16.06 21.48 4.37
CA GLY A 351 -16.94 22.09 3.37
C GLY A 351 -17.85 21.08 2.66
N THR A 352 -18.03 19.89 3.23
CA THR A 352 -18.73 18.78 2.59
C THR A 352 -19.56 17.98 3.59
N ARG A 353 -20.50 17.17 3.10
CA ARG A 353 -21.25 16.20 3.92
C ARG A 353 -21.45 14.89 3.18
N LEU A 354 -21.70 13.83 3.92
CA LEU A 354 -22.12 12.54 3.38
C LEU A 354 -23.62 12.53 3.10
N VAL A 355 -24.01 11.98 1.97
CA VAL A 355 -25.39 11.69 1.58
C VAL A 355 -25.52 10.21 1.25
N GLY A 356 -26.62 9.62 1.67
CA GLY A 356 -26.89 8.20 1.43
C GLY A 356 -27.55 7.53 2.65
N PRO A 357 -27.61 6.18 2.66
CA PRO A 357 -27.00 5.30 1.65
C PRO A 357 -27.67 5.37 0.29
N VAL A 358 -26.87 5.25 -0.78
CA VAL A 358 -27.33 5.15 -2.17
C VAL A 358 -27.04 3.75 -2.68
N ALA A 359 -28.01 3.10 -3.31
CA ALA A 359 -27.78 1.78 -3.88
C ALA A 359 -26.72 1.87 -4.98
N ALA A 360 -25.62 1.15 -4.81
CA ALA A 360 -24.53 1.11 -5.77
C ALA A 360 -23.75 -0.22 -5.63
N ARG A 361 -23.48 -0.82 -6.78
CA ARG A 361 -22.72 -2.06 -6.87
C ARG A 361 -21.32 -1.73 -7.37
N LEU A 362 -20.44 -1.43 -6.43
CA LEU A 362 -19.05 -1.06 -6.71
C LEU A 362 -18.10 -2.18 -6.26
N PRO A 363 -17.00 -2.38 -6.96
CA PRO A 363 -16.06 -3.43 -6.64
C PRO A 363 -15.28 -3.14 -5.36
N VAL A 364 -14.94 -4.20 -4.64
CA VAL A 364 -14.11 -4.17 -3.44
C VAL A 364 -12.97 -5.15 -3.61
N GLY A 365 -11.75 -4.70 -3.29
CA GLY A 365 -10.55 -5.51 -3.28
C GLY A 365 -10.12 -5.93 -1.88
N VAL A 366 -9.41 -7.05 -1.81
CA VAL A 366 -8.69 -7.52 -0.62
C VAL A 366 -7.24 -7.79 -1.00
N ASP A 367 -6.32 -7.34 -0.15
CA ASP A 367 -4.89 -7.50 -0.33
C ASP A 367 -4.34 -8.60 0.58
N PHE A 368 -3.38 -9.33 0.03
CA PHE A 368 -2.52 -10.23 0.78
C PHE A 368 -1.08 -9.73 0.68
N ALA A 369 -0.37 -9.68 1.81
CA ALA A 369 1.05 -9.35 1.85
C ALA A 369 1.84 -10.47 2.52
N ALA A 370 3.04 -10.77 2.00
CA ALA A 370 3.92 -11.81 2.53
C ALA A 370 5.32 -11.25 2.81
N ARG A 371 6.20 -12.10 3.35
CA ARG A 371 7.62 -11.76 3.53
C ARG A 371 8.26 -11.36 2.20
N PRO A 372 9.31 -10.53 2.22
CA PRO A 372 10.10 -10.26 1.01
C PRO A 372 10.48 -11.57 0.29
N PHE A 373 10.25 -11.60 -1.01
CA PHE A 373 10.40 -12.80 -1.88
C PHE A 373 9.40 -13.92 -1.58
N GLY A 374 8.27 -13.59 -0.94
CA GLY A 374 7.17 -14.53 -0.64
C GLY A 374 6.08 -14.59 -1.72
N GLU A 375 6.36 -14.18 -2.94
CA GLU A 375 5.44 -14.20 -4.08
C GLU A 375 4.83 -15.59 -4.32
N PRO A 376 5.58 -16.70 -4.19
CA PRO A 376 5.00 -18.05 -4.27
C PRO A 376 3.86 -18.29 -3.26
N THR A 377 4.03 -17.81 -2.04
CA THR A 377 3.00 -17.90 -1.00
C THR A 377 1.77 -17.08 -1.36
N LEU A 378 1.99 -15.85 -1.85
CA LEU A 378 0.89 -14.96 -2.27
C LEU A 378 0.10 -15.54 -3.44
N LEU A 379 0.78 -16.07 -4.45
CA LEU A 379 0.13 -16.71 -5.60
C LEU A 379 -0.70 -17.92 -5.18
N ARG A 380 -0.23 -18.73 -4.22
CA ARG A 380 -1.02 -19.82 -3.65
C ARG A 380 -2.26 -19.31 -2.93
N ILE A 381 -2.12 -18.31 -2.06
CA ILE A 381 -3.24 -17.74 -1.30
C ILE A 381 -4.28 -17.14 -2.26
N ALA A 382 -3.84 -16.26 -3.14
CA ALA A 382 -4.72 -15.54 -4.05
C ALA A 382 -5.44 -16.49 -5.03
N SER A 383 -4.74 -17.50 -5.59
CA SER A 383 -5.37 -18.46 -6.51
C SER A 383 -6.38 -19.36 -5.82
N ALA A 384 -6.09 -19.82 -4.60
CA ALA A 384 -7.02 -20.63 -3.82
C ALA A 384 -8.28 -19.80 -3.49
N TYR A 385 -8.10 -18.55 -3.07
CA TYR A 385 -9.19 -17.63 -2.79
C TYR A 385 -10.04 -17.35 -4.05
N GLU A 386 -9.40 -17.00 -5.17
CA GLU A 386 -10.09 -16.76 -6.45
C GLU A 386 -10.95 -17.94 -6.90
N ARG A 387 -10.41 -19.16 -6.79
CA ARG A 387 -11.12 -20.40 -7.19
C ARG A 387 -12.36 -20.70 -6.34
N VAL A 388 -12.28 -20.40 -5.05
CA VAL A 388 -13.39 -20.66 -4.11
C VAL A 388 -14.46 -19.58 -4.22
N THR A 389 -14.08 -18.32 -4.40
CA THR A 389 -15.02 -17.19 -4.32
C THR A 389 -15.57 -16.75 -5.66
N LYS A 390 -14.76 -16.76 -6.70
CA LYS A 390 -15.13 -16.35 -8.07
C LYS A 390 -15.80 -14.96 -8.12
N HIS A 391 -15.33 -14.04 -7.29
CA HIS A 391 -15.92 -12.69 -7.18
C HIS A 391 -15.71 -11.80 -8.39
N ARG A 392 -14.75 -12.13 -9.28
CA ARG A 392 -14.54 -11.36 -10.49
C ARG A 392 -15.72 -11.49 -11.43
N GLU A 393 -16.31 -10.38 -11.82
CA GLU A 393 -17.35 -10.30 -12.83
C GLU A 393 -16.95 -9.32 -13.93
N GLN A 394 -17.40 -9.59 -15.15
CA GLN A 394 -17.22 -8.67 -16.25
C GLN A 394 -18.23 -7.54 -16.14
N PRO A 395 -17.82 -6.27 -16.29
CA PRO A 395 -18.75 -5.14 -16.31
C PRO A 395 -19.81 -5.34 -17.39
N PRO A 396 -21.08 -4.98 -17.13
CA PRO A 396 -22.20 -5.20 -18.05
C PRO A 396 -21.96 -4.66 -19.46
N GLU A 397 -21.31 -3.51 -19.56
CA GLU A 397 -21.04 -2.81 -20.82
C GLU A 397 -20.05 -3.56 -21.72
N PHE A 398 -19.25 -4.45 -21.15
CA PHE A 398 -18.28 -5.26 -21.88
C PHE A 398 -18.70 -6.73 -22.04
N ARG A 399 -19.92 -7.06 -21.62
CA ARG A 399 -20.52 -8.36 -21.92
C ARG A 399 -20.90 -8.33 -23.40
N GLY A 400 -19.97 -8.73 -24.26
CA GLY A 400 -20.28 -8.94 -25.67
C GLY A 400 -21.49 -9.88 -25.84
N PRO A 401 -22.15 -9.91 -27.01
CA PRO A 401 -23.16 -10.90 -27.28
C PRO A 401 -22.52 -12.26 -26.95
N LEU A 402 -23.14 -13.00 -26.04
CA LEU A 402 -22.75 -14.38 -25.74
C LEU A 402 -22.57 -15.06 -27.09
N ALA A 403 -21.38 -15.55 -27.39
CA ALA A 403 -21.14 -16.33 -28.60
C ALA A 403 -22.23 -17.43 -28.61
N ALA A 404 -23.16 -17.26 -29.50
CA ALA A 404 -24.27 -18.23 -29.67
C ALA A 404 -23.62 -19.58 -29.94
N GLY A 405 -23.73 -20.47 -28.97
CA GLY A 405 -23.62 -21.91 -29.11
C GLY A 405 -22.54 -22.45 -30.02
N THR A 406 -21.45 -22.91 -29.45
CA THR A 406 -20.89 -24.17 -29.92
C THR A 406 -21.36 -25.25 -28.97
N LYS A 407 -22.31 -26.03 -29.46
CA LYS A 407 -22.73 -27.30 -28.88
C LYS A 407 -21.58 -28.28 -28.89
#